data_e48afc3da5913bebceee3c6767e41c0d
#
_entry.id   e48afc3da5913bebceee3c6767e41c0d
#
_cell.length_a   1.000
_cell.length_b   1.000
_cell.length_c   1.000
_cell.angle_alpha   90.00
_cell.angle_beta   90.00
_cell.angle_gamma   90.00
#
_symmetry.space_group_name_H-M   'P 1'
#
loop_
_entity.id
_entity.type
_entity.pdbx_description
1 polymer ?
#
loop_
_entity_poly.entity_id
_entity_poly.type
_entity_poly.pdbx_seq_one_letter_code
_entity_poly.pdbx_strand_id
1 'polypeptide(L)'
;MKHFVRIFVATALCLVLRVSGNAQQDAPRSPQEAAQPQAELTVEQIRQIASPIQRLIAVDRLVEDKEYDEAVQAYKDMLASDPQNAQIWNRLGNTYQALQQTEEAMRAYKQALKVDKHFAAAVNNMGCIYYNQRRYGKAGKEFRKAVKMDSSVASFHSNLGYSYLAEKKYKPMMEAFHAAVTLDPTIFDQHNRSGSIVLERSVQDRGAFYFFLAKTYGQVGDADRCLLYLTKARDEHYKDILSVKTDPAFAPVRPKPAVREFIDGLTPPNGPNPSSAAE
;
A
#
# COMPACT_ATOMS: atom_id res chain seq x y z
N MET A 1 -7.68 12.09 9.41
CA MET A 1 -7.62 13.03 8.28
C MET A 1 -8.92 13.16 7.48
N LYS A 2 -9.93 12.28 7.69
CA LYS A 2 -11.24 12.34 6.98
C LYS A 2 -12.14 13.54 7.36
N HIS A 3 -11.92 14.19 8.48
CA HIS A 3 -12.77 15.29 8.96
C HIS A 3 -12.33 16.70 8.50
N PHE A 4 -11.09 16.90 8.10
CA PHE A 4 -10.59 18.23 7.73
C PHE A 4 -10.94 18.65 6.28
N VAL A 5 -11.11 17.71 5.36
CA VAL A 5 -11.43 17.99 3.96
C VAL A 5 -12.92 18.35 3.78
N ARG A 6 -13.80 17.86 4.67
CA ARG A 6 -15.24 18.11 4.59
C ARG A 6 -15.66 19.57 4.86
N ILE A 7 -14.83 20.32 5.58
CA ILE A 7 -15.17 21.71 5.99
C ILE A 7 -14.92 22.73 4.87
N PHE A 8 -13.95 22.50 3.98
CA PHE A 8 -13.55 23.50 2.98
C PHE A 8 -14.42 23.55 1.71
N VAL A 9 -15.08 22.44 1.32
CA VAL A 9 -15.94 22.42 0.12
C VAL A 9 -17.32 23.02 0.41
N ALA A 10 -17.79 22.94 1.66
CA ALA A 10 -19.09 23.51 2.06
C ALA A 10 -19.10 25.04 2.18
N THR A 11 -17.92 25.67 2.40
CA THR A 11 -17.85 27.11 2.62
C THR A 11 -17.81 27.95 1.33
N ALA A 12 -17.41 27.35 0.20
CA ALA A 12 -17.33 28.07 -1.08
C ALA A 12 -18.72 28.26 -1.77
N LEU A 13 -19.71 27.45 -1.44
CA LEU A 13 -21.07 27.53 -2.03
C LEU A 13 -22.05 28.34 -1.18
N CYS A 14 -21.74 28.68 0.08
CA CYS A 14 -22.64 29.35 0.99
C CYS A 14 -22.46 30.90 1.06
N LEU A 15 -21.53 31.49 0.30
CA LEU A 15 -21.20 32.92 0.45
C LEU A 15 -21.99 33.87 -0.46
N VAL A 16 -22.98 33.38 -1.22
CA VAL A 16 -23.78 34.26 -2.15
C VAL A 16 -25.16 34.61 -1.63
N LEU A 17 -25.63 34.02 -0.54
CA LEU A 17 -26.96 34.35 0.00
C LEU A 17 -26.95 34.49 1.52
N ARG A 18 -26.61 35.68 2.05
CA ARG A 18 -27.16 36.22 3.31
C ARG A 18 -26.69 37.66 3.55
N VAL A 19 -27.48 38.59 3.06
CA VAL A 19 -27.66 39.86 3.72
C VAL A 19 -29.18 39.99 4.01
N SER A 20 -29.49 39.95 5.25
CA SER A 20 -30.62 40.53 5.98
C SER A 20 -31.25 39.60 7.01
N GLY A 21 -31.20 40.03 8.26
CA GLY A 21 -32.33 39.96 9.18
C GLY A 21 -32.27 39.00 10.38
N ASN A 22 -32.02 39.60 11.53
CA ASN A 22 -32.57 39.30 12.87
C ASN A 22 -32.09 38.12 13.71
N ALA A 23 -31.56 38.50 14.86
CA ALA A 23 -31.27 37.67 16.03
C ALA A 23 -32.54 37.05 16.62
N GLN A 24 -32.51 35.72 16.78
CA GLN A 24 -33.32 35.02 17.80
C GLN A 24 -32.56 33.80 18.30
N GLN A 25 -32.55 33.66 19.62
CA GLN A 25 -31.86 32.64 20.40
C GLN A 25 -32.35 31.23 20.02
N ASP A 26 -31.43 30.33 19.66
CA ASP A 26 -31.73 28.95 19.42
C ASP A 26 -31.16 28.05 20.52
N ALA A 27 -32.04 27.19 21.05
CA ALA A 27 -31.80 26.12 21.98
C ALA A 27 -30.89 25.05 21.36
N PRO A 28 -30.23 24.14 22.18
CA PRO A 28 -29.31 23.15 21.67
C PRO A 28 -30.06 22.12 20.81
N ARG A 29 -29.63 22.00 19.55
CA ARG A 29 -30.14 21.03 18.59
C ARG A 29 -29.73 19.61 18.99
N SER A 30 -30.68 18.69 18.94
CA SER A 30 -30.55 17.27 19.24
C SER A 30 -29.52 16.55 18.36
N PRO A 31 -28.94 15.39 18.82
CA PRO A 31 -27.87 14.65 18.13
C PRO A 31 -28.31 13.89 16.87
N GLN A 32 -29.43 14.23 16.26
CA GLN A 32 -30.04 13.48 15.15
C GLN A 32 -29.94 14.15 13.77
N GLU A 33 -29.10 15.16 13.59
CA GLU A 33 -28.75 15.57 12.25
C GLU A 33 -27.68 14.56 11.72
N ALA A 34 -28.16 13.36 11.40
CA ALA A 34 -27.42 12.35 10.66
C ALA A 34 -26.86 13.01 9.39
N ALA A 35 -25.56 12.92 9.22
CA ALA A 35 -24.87 13.42 8.04
C ALA A 35 -25.62 12.92 6.78
N GLN A 36 -26.31 13.81 6.10
CA GLN A 36 -26.85 13.50 4.79
C GLN A 36 -25.69 13.02 3.91
N PRO A 37 -25.82 11.92 3.16
CA PRO A 37 -24.80 11.52 2.21
C PRO A 37 -24.55 12.73 1.30
N GLN A 38 -23.31 13.23 1.30
CA GLN A 38 -22.95 14.33 0.40
C GLN A 38 -23.13 13.79 -1.01
N ALA A 39 -24.00 14.41 -1.79
CA ALA A 39 -24.27 14.03 -3.17
C ALA A 39 -22.93 13.85 -3.91
N GLU A 40 -22.77 12.69 -4.53
CA GLU A 40 -21.60 12.36 -5.37
C GLU A 40 -21.51 13.42 -6.47
N LEU A 41 -20.32 14.00 -6.63
CA LEU A 41 -20.08 15.00 -7.66
C LEU A 41 -20.03 14.31 -9.02
N THR A 42 -20.90 14.72 -9.92
CA THR A 42 -20.83 14.26 -11.31
C THR A 42 -19.56 14.75 -12.02
N VAL A 43 -19.14 14.07 -13.07
CA VAL A 43 -17.99 14.48 -13.90
C VAL A 43 -18.18 15.92 -14.42
N GLU A 44 -19.40 16.32 -14.77
CA GLU A 44 -19.69 17.68 -15.23
C GLU A 44 -19.49 18.73 -14.14
N GLN A 45 -19.91 18.44 -12.92
CA GLN A 45 -19.67 19.33 -11.78
C GLN A 45 -18.16 19.42 -11.46
N ILE A 46 -17.42 18.32 -11.61
CA ILE A 46 -15.96 18.29 -11.43
C ILE A 46 -15.26 19.15 -12.49
N ARG A 47 -15.72 19.16 -13.75
CA ARG A 47 -15.20 20.02 -14.83
C ARG A 47 -15.30 21.50 -14.48
N GLN A 48 -16.36 21.91 -13.79
CA GLN A 48 -16.62 23.29 -13.42
C GLN A 48 -15.79 23.77 -12.21
N ILE A 49 -15.10 22.88 -11.50
CA ILE A 49 -14.20 23.24 -10.41
C ILE A 49 -13.02 24.03 -10.99
N ALA A 50 -12.91 25.31 -10.66
CA ALA A 50 -11.88 26.20 -11.20
C ALA A 50 -10.46 25.82 -10.73
N SER A 51 -10.31 25.41 -9.47
CA SER A 51 -9.02 25.04 -8.89
C SER A 51 -8.56 23.65 -9.37
N PRO A 52 -7.40 23.52 -10.03
CA PRO A 52 -6.86 22.22 -10.45
C PRO A 52 -6.64 21.25 -9.27
N ILE A 53 -6.24 21.78 -8.11
CA ILE A 53 -6.01 20.97 -6.89
C ILE A 53 -7.35 20.43 -6.37
N GLN A 54 -8.38 21.27 -6.27
CA GLN A 54 -9.70 20.82 -5.81
C GLN A 54 -10.33 19.85 -6.80
N ARG A 55 -10.12 20.05 -8.11
CA ARG A 55 -10.54 19.11 -9.16
C ARG A 55 -9.87 17.76 -8.98
N LEU A 56 -8.56 17.73 -8.74
CA LEU A 56 -7.83 16.50 -8.50
C LEU A 56 -8.34 15.75 -7.25
N ILE A 57 -8.59 16.48 -6.16
CA ILE A 57 -9.17 15.91 -4.93
C ILE A 57 -10.55 15.29 -5.21
N ALA A 58 -11.38 15.95 -6.01
CA ALA A 58 -12.71 15.45 -6.38
C ALA A 58 -12.62 14.15 -7.21
N VAL A 59 -11.67 14.09 -8.15
CA VAL A 59 -11.43 12.87 -8.96
C VAL A 59 -10.85 11.74 -8.11
N ASP A 60 -9.94 12.04 -7.18
CA ASP A 60 -9.41 11.03 -6.26
C ASP A 60 -10.51 10.41 -5.38
N ARG A 61 -11.56 11.19 -5.05
CA ARG A 61 -12.74 10.67 -4.34
C ARG A 61 -13.51 9.67 -5.22
N LEU A 62 -13.72 9.93 -6.50
CA LEU A 62 -14.33 8.95 -7.42
C LEU A 62 -13.56 7.63 -7.39
N VAL A 63 -12.22 7.67 -7.35
CA VAL A 63 -11.39 6.46 -7.24
C VAL A 63 -11.60 5.76 -5.89
N GLU A 64 -11.72 6.51 -4.78
CA GLU A 64 -12.01 5.94 -3.44
C GLU A 64 -13.39 5.29 -3.39
N ASP A 65 -14.38 5.87 -4.05
CA ASP A 65 -15.77 5.39 -4.14
C ASP A 65 -15.93 4.29 -5.21
N LYS A 66 -14.83 3.98 -5.94
CA LYS A 66 -14.74 2.97 -7.03
C LYS A 66 -15.50 3.34 -8.31
N GLU A 67 -15.82 4.59 -8.48
CA GLU A 67 -16.39 5.16 -9.70
C GLU A 67 -15.27 5.36 -10.74
N TYR A 68 -14.68 4.23 -11.18
CA TYR A 68 -13.45 4.23 -11.97
C TYR A 68 -13.65 4.77 -13.38
N ASP A 69 -14.79 4.53 -14.01
CA ASP A 69 -15.08 5.00 -15.38
C ASP A 69 -15.23 6.52 -15.39
N GLU A 70 -15.89 7.09 -14.40
CA GLU A 70 -16.03 8.53 -14.16
C GLU A 70 -14.67 9.16 -13.86
N ALA A 71 -13.86 8.52 -13.01
CA ALA A 71 -12.51 8.99 -12.72
C ALA A 71 -11.62 9.00 -13.97
N VAL A 72 -11.70 7.97 -14.83
CA VAL A 72 -10.98 7.93 -16.11
C VAL A 72 -11.38 9.09 -16.99
N GLN A 73 -12.68 9.39 -17.12
CA GLN A 73 -13.15 10.49 -17.93
C GLN A 73 -12.65 11.83 -17.36
N ALA A 74 -12.76 12.03 -16.05
CA ALA A 74 -12.32 13.26 -15.39
C ALA A 74 -10.79 13.47 -15.52
N TYR A 75 -9.97 12.43 -15.36
CA TYR A 75 -8.52 12.54 -15.62
C TYR A 75 -8.20 12.87 -17.07
N LYS A 76 -8.92 12.31 -18.05
CA LYS A 76 -8.77 12.65 -19.48
C LYS A 76 -9.09 14.12 -19.74
N ASP A 77 -10.16 14.63 -19.14
CA ASP A 77 -10.53 16.04 -19.27
C ASP A 77 -9.46 16.97 -18.66
N MET A 78 -8.89 16.59 -17.51
CA MET A 78 -7.76 17.32 -16.94
C MET A 78 -6.53 17.29 -17.84
N LEU A 79 -6.22 16.15 -18.45
CA LEU A 79 -5.09 16.00 -19.38
C LEU A 79 -5.31 16.70 -20.71
N ALA A 80 -6.56 16.92 -21.14
CA ALA A 80 -6.84 17.76 -22.31
C ALA A 80 -6.45 19.22 -22.07
N SER A 81 -6.55 19.67 -20.82
CA SER A 81 -6.15 21.03 -20.42
C SER A 81 -4.67 21.14 -20.04
N ASP A 82 -4.09 20.08 -19.44
CA ASP A 82 -2.69 20.03 -19.01
C ASP A 82 -2.06 18.67 -19.39
N PRO A 83 -1.69 18.47 -20.67
CA PRO A 83 -1.12 17.21 -21.15
C PRO A 83 0.29 16.93 -20.62
N GLN A 84 0.96 17.95 -20.04
CA GLN A 84 2.31 17.81 -19.48
C GLN A 84 2.32 17.47 -17.97
N ASN A 85 1.23 16.93 -17.45
CA ASN A 85 1.12 16.54 -16.05
C ASN A 85 1.40 15.05 -15.85
N ALA A 86 2.64 14.70 -15.53
CA ALA A 86 3.06 13.33 -15.29
C ALA A 86 2.27 12.65 -14.14
N GLN A 87 1.91 13.43 -13.11
CA GLN A 87 1.14 12.91 -11.97
C GLN A 87 -0.26 12.47 -12.38
N ILE A 88 -0.95 13.27 -13.21
CA ILE A 88 -2.29 12.92 -13.70
C ILE A 88 -2.21 11.71 -14.63
N TRP A 89 -1.22 11.62 -15.52
CA TRP A 89 -0.99 10.43 -16.33
C TRP A 89 -0.79 9.17 -15.48
N ASN A 90 -0.03 9.27 -14.39
CA ASN A 90 0.17 8.14 -13.49
C ASN A 90 -1.11 7.74 -12.75
N ARG A 91 -1.92 8.72 -12.27
CA ARG A 91 -3.22 8.45 -11.62
C ARG A 91 -4.20 7.79 -12.58
N LEU A 92 -4.29 8.27 -13.82
CA LEU A 92 -5.05 7.62 -14.89
C LEU A 92 -4.60 6.17 -15.11
N GLY A 93 -3.29 5.92 -15.10
CA GLY A 93 -2.74 4.56 -15.19
C GLY A 93 -3.18 3.68 -14.01
N ASN A 94 -3.17 4.21 -12.79
CA ASN A 94 -3.64 3.48 -11.60
C ASN A 94 -5.13 3.14 -11.70
N THR A 95 -5.96 4.06 -12.21
CA THR A 95 -7.40 3.84 -12.39
C THR A 95 -7.67 2.78 -13.45
N TYR A 96 -6.95 2.81 -14.57
CA TYR A 96 -7.02 1.74 -15.56
C TYR A 96 -6.58 0.38 -15.00
N GLN A 97 -5.59 0.36 -14.11
CA GLN A 97 -5.17 -0.88 -13.45
C GLN A 97 -6.26 -1.41 -12.51
N ALA A 98 -6.99 -0.54 -11.80
CA ALA A 98 -8.15 -0.92 -10.99
C ALA A 98 -9.28 -1.52 -11.83
N LEU A 99 -9.50 -1.00 -13.04
CA LEU A 99 -10.40 -1.55 -14.07
C LEU A 99 -9.86 -2.80 -14.77
N GLN A 100 -8.66 -3.28 -14.42
CA GLN A 100 -7.97 -4.39 -15.10
C GLN A 100 -7.63 -4.13 -16.59
N GLN A 101 -7.70 -2.87 -17.02
CA GLN A 101 -7.34 -2.42 -18.36
C GLN A 101 -5.81 -2.22 -18.44
N THR A 102 -5.11 -3.35 -18.49
CA THR A 102 -3.64 -3.40 -18.33
C THR A 102 -2.88 -2.65 -19.42
N GLU A 103 -3.37 -2.69 -20.66
CA GLU A 103 -2.70 -2.02 -21.80
C GLU A 103 -2.85 -0.50 -21.71
N GLU A 104 -4.04 -0.03 -21.34
CA GLU A 104 -4.33 1.38 -21.11
C GLU A 104 -3.48 1.92 -19.95
N ALA A 105 -3.40 1.18 -18.84
CA ALA A 105 -2.54 1.51 -17.71
C ALA A 105 -1.07 1.66 -18.15
N MET A 106 -0.56 0.68 -18.91
CA MET A 106 0.80 0.72 -19.43
C MET A 106 1.05 1.91 -20.37
N ARG A 107 0.06 2.27 -21.21
CA ARG A 107 0.13 3.47 -22.07
C ARG A 107 0.20 4.75 -21.24
N ALA A 108 -0.65 4.86 -20.21
CA ALA A 108 -0.68 6.03 -19.34
C ALA A 108 0.63 6.21 -18.56
N TYR A 109 1.20 5.14 -17.98
CA TYR A 109 2.51 5.21 -17.31
C TYR A 109 3.64 5.60 -18.26
N LYS A 110 3.63 5.11 -19.51
CA LYS A 110 4.60 5.52 -20.51
C LYS A 110 4.45 7.00 -20.90
N GLN A 111 3.23 7.55 -20.90
CA GLN A 111 3.03 8.99 -21.12
C GLN A 111 3.55 9.79 -19.92
N ALA A 112 3.31 9.35 -18.67
CA ALA A 112 3.92 9.97 -17.50
C ALA A 112 5.46 10.05 -17.65
N LEU A 113 6.10 8.98 -18.12
CA LEU A 113 7.55 8.92 -18.32
C LEU A 113 8.04 9.71 -19.56
N LYS A 114 7.20 10.01 -20.53
CA LYS A 114 7.55 10.94 -21.62
C LYS A 114 7.56 12.37 -21.12
N VAL A 115 6.64 12.70 -20.21
CA VAL A 115 6.54 14.03 -19.59
C VAL A 115 7.68 14.22 -18.58
N ASP A 116 7.82 13.28 -17.66
CA ASP A 116 8.91 13.28 -16.68
C ASP A 116 9.66 11.93 -16.71
N LYS A 117 10.87 11.94 -17.26
CA LYS A 117 11.73 10.75 -17.36
C LYS A 117 12.16 10.18 -16.00
N HIS A 118 12.06 10.99 -14.94
CA HIS A 118 12.43 10.63 -13.57
C HIS A 118 11.23 10.30 -12.69
N PHE A 119 10.03 10.16 -13.25
CA PHE A 119 8.83 9.84 -12.49
C PHE A 119 8.84 8.38 -12.00
N ALA A 120 9.53 8.15 -10.88
CA ALA A 120 9.82 6.82 -10.32
C ALA A 120 8.55 5.99 -10.06
N ALA A 121 7.44 6.63 -9.65
CA ALA A 121 6.18 5.95 -9.37
C ALA A 121 5.61 5.24 -10.61
N ALA A 122 5.68 5.85 -11.80
CA ALA A 122 5.22 5.19 -13.03
C ALA A 122 6.08 3.97 -13.37
N VAL A 123 7.40 4.04 -13.16
CA VAL A 123 8.30 2.89 -13.35
C VAL A 123 7.94 1.76 -12.40
N ASN A 124 7.72 2.07 -11.12
CA ASN A 124 7.27 1.10 -10.12
C ASN A 124 5.94 0.44 -10.54
N ASN A 125 4.97 1.23 -10.97
CA ASN A 125 3.64 0.73 -11.36
C ASN A 125 3.71 -0.17 -12.61
N MET A 126 4.57 0.14 -13.58
CA MET A 126 4.87 -0.78 -14.69
C MET A 126 5.48 -2.10 -14.19
N GLY A 127 6.32 -2.03 -13.16
CA GLY A 127 6.85 -3.21 -12.47
C GLY A 127 5.74 -4.06 -11.86
N CYS A 128 4.73 -3.45 -11.21
CA CYS A 128 3.57 -4.14 -10.66
C CYS A 128 2.76 -4.87 -11.75
N ILE A 129 2.57 -4.25 -12.91
CA ILE A 129 1.93 -4.91 -14.06
C ILE A 129 2.73 -6.16 -14.47
N TYR A 130 4.05 -6.07 -14.64
CA TYR A 130 4.87 -7.23 -14.99
C TYR A 130 4.83 -8.31 -13.91
N TYR A 131 4.80 -7.93 -12.63
CA TYR A 131 4.70 -8.89 -11.53
C TYR A 131 3.37 -9.66 -11.58
N ASN A 132 2.24 -8.97 -11.78
CA ASN A 132 0.91 -9.60 -11.91
C ASN A 132 0.83 -10.54 -13.12
N GLN A 133 1.59 -10.25 -14.19
CA GLN A 133 1.77 -11.13 -15.35
C GLN A 133 2.75 -12.29 -15.08
N ARG A 134 3.25 -12.48 -13.85
CA ARG A 134 4.27 -13.46 -13.46
C ARG A 134 5.61 -13.30 -14.19
N ARG A 135 5.87 -12.13 -14.77
CA ARG A 135 7.12 -11.79 -15.46
C ARG A 135 8.11 -11.17 -14.46
N TYR A 136 8.43 -11.94 -13.41
CA TYR A 136 9.14 -11.46 -12.22
C TYR A 136 10.49 -10.81 -12.53
N GLY A 137 11.27 -11.38 -13.44
CA GLY A 137 12.53 -10.78 -13.87
C GLY A 137 12.39 -9.40 -14.53
N LYS A 138 11.29 -9.16 -15.29
CA LYS A 138 11.00 -7.83 -15.83
C LYS A 138 10.52 -6.89 -14.72
N ALA A 139 9.64 -7.37 -13.84
CA ALA A 139 9.19 -6.61 -12.68
C ALA A 139 10.38 -6.13 -11.82
N GLY A 140 11.29 -7.03 -11.48
CA GLY A 140 12.49 -6.72 -10.71
C GLY A 140 13.41 -5.70 -11.39
N LYS A 141 13.49 -5.68 -12.72
CA LYS A 141 14.23 -4.63 -13.46
C LYS A 141 13.59 -3.26 -13.28
N GLU A 142 12.26 -3.17 -13.42
CA GLU A 142 11.53 -1.89 -13.26
C GLU A 142 11.57 -1.42 -11.80
N PHE A 143 11.33 -2.31 -10.82
CA PHE A 143 11.43 -1.94 -9.41
C PHE A 143 12.84 -1.44 -9.03
N ARG A 144 13.90 -2.10 -9.50
CA ARG A 144 15.27 -1.64 -9.28
C ARG A 144 15.53 -0.27 -9.91
N LYS A 145 14.94 -0.01 -11.08
CA LYS A 145 15.01 1.28 -11.74
C LYS A 145 14.29 2.35 -10.90
N ALA A 146 13.09 2.04 -10.36
CA ALA A 146 12.36 2.94 -9.48
C ALA A 146 13.15 3.27 -8.21
N VAL A 147 13.73 2.26 -7.53
CA VAL A 147 14.62 2.44 -6.37
C VAL A 147 15.84 3.31 -6.70
N LYS A 148 16.43 3.16 -7.90
CA LYS A 148 17.54 4.03 -8.32
C LYS A 148 17.12 5.48 -8.57
N MET A 149 15.89 5.70 -9.00
CA MET A 149 15.34 7.04 -9.20
C MET A 149 14.99 7.73 -7.89
N ASP A 150 14.40 6.96 -6.97
CA ASP A 150 14.06 7.43 -5.62
C ASP A 150 14.21 6.28 -4.63
N SER A 151 15.28 6.30 -3.85
CA SER A 151 15.58 5.29 -2.83
C SER A 151 14.89 5.55 -1.49
N SER A 152 14.16 6.65 -1.33
CA SER A 152 13.49 7.00 -0.07
C SER A 152 12.08 6.39 0.06
N VAL A 153 11.58 5.76 -0.99
CA VAL A 153 10.22 5.22 -1.04
C VAL A 153 10.21 3.74 -0.63
N ALA A 154 9.72 3.45 0.58
CA ALA A 154 9.69 2.10 1.16
C ALA A 154 8.97 1.07 0.26
N SER A 155 7.87 1.47 -0.40
CA SER A 155 7.11 0.57 -1.28
C SER A 155 7.89 0.11 -2.51
N PHE A 156 8.85 0.90 -3.01
CA PHE A 156 9.69 0.46 -4.13
C PHE A 156 10.63 -0.68 -3.71
N HIS A 157 11.19 -0.58 -2.51
CA HIS A 157 12.04 -1.63 -1.95
C HIS A 157 11.24 -2.89 -1.63
N SER A 158 10.05 -2.76 -1.04
CA SER A 158 9.21 -3.93 -0.77
C SER A 158 8.78 -4.64 -2.06
N ASN A 159 8.39 -3.90 -3.10
CA ASN A 159 8.04 -4.46 -4.41
C ASN A 159 9.24 -5.17 -5.08
N LEU A 160 10.44 -4.59 -4.96
CA LEU A 160 11.67 -5.25 -5.40
C LEU A 160 11.90 -6.55 -4.64
N GLY A 161 11.71 -6.54 -3.31
CA GLY A 161 11.79 -7.73 -2.46
C GLY A 161 10.82 -8.83 -2.89
N TYR A 162 9.55 -8.49 -3.17
CA TYR A 162 8.58 -9.46 -3.70
C TYR A 162 9.02 -10.07 -5.03
N SER A 163 9.61 -9.28 -5.93
CA SER A 163 10.11 -9.82 -7.19
C SER A 163 11.23 -10.84 -6.98
N TYR A 164 12.13 -10.58 -6.03
CA TYR A 164 13.19 -11.52 -5.67
C TYR A 164 12.66 -12.76 -4.97
N LEU A 165 11.65 -12.62 -4.10
CA LEU A 165 10.97 -13.75 -3.47
C LEU A 165 10.37 -14.70 -4.51
N ALA A 166 9.66 -14.15 -5.49
CA ALA A 166 9.05 -14.91 -6.57
C ALA A 166 10.09 -15.64 -7.44
N GLU A 167 11.31 -15.09 -7.53
CA GLU A 167 12.46 -15.72 -8.19
C GLU A 167 13.29 -16.62 -7.24
N LYS A 168 12.88 -16.82 -5.97
CA LYS A 168 13.60 -17.54 -4.90
C LYS A 168 15.01 -17.00 -4.64
N LYS A 169 15.23 -15.71 -4.89
CA LYS A 169 16.50 -15.01 -4.63
C LYS A 169 16.50 -14.42 -3.23
N TYR A 170 16.68 -15.27 -2.22
CA TYR A 170 16.44 -14.90 -0.81
C TYR A 170 17.39 -13.81 -0.27
N LYS A 171 18.69 -13.84 -0.64
CA LYS A 171 19.64 -12.83 -0.15
C LYS A 171 19.28 -11.42 -0.61
N PRO A 172 19.14 -11.10 -1.91
CA PRO A 172 18.75 -9.75 -2.33
C PRO A 172 17.31 -9.40 -1.91
N MET A 173 16.44 -10.38 -1.70
CA MET A 173 15.10 -10.16 -1.12
C MET A 173 15.22 -9.59 0.30
N MET A 174 16.03 -10.21 1.17
CA MET A 174 16.25 -9.74 2.54
C MET A 174 16.81 -8.32 2.58
N GLU A 175 17.78 -8.02 1.72
CA GLU A 175 18.34 -6.67 1.59
C GLU A 175 17.27 -5.64 1.22
N ALA A 176 16.40 -5.98 0.26
CA ALA A 176 15.31 -5.10 -0.17
C ALA A 176 14.23 -4.92 0.92
N PHE A 177 13.82 -5.99 1.61
CA PHE A 177 12.86 -5.89 2.71
C PHE A 177 13.44 -5.14 3.91
N HIS A 178 14.73 -5.34 4.22
CA HIS A 178 15.40 -4.57 5.27
C HIS A 178 15.38 -3.07 4.97
N ALA A 179 15.70 -2.67 3.73
CA ALA A 179 15.61 -1.28 3.31
C ALA A 179 14.17 -0.74 3.43
N ALA A 180 13.16 -1.53 3.02
CA ALA A 180 11.75 -1.15 3.12
C ALA A 180 11.34 -0.90 4.58
N VAL A 181 11.65 -1.83 5.49
CA VAL A 181 11.31 -1.74 6.93
C VAL A 181 12.08 -0.61 7.63
N THR A 182 13.31 -0.34 7.22
CA THR A 182 14.10 0.77 7.75
C THR A 182 13.49 2.12 7.39
N LEU A 183 12.93 2.25 6.18
CA LEU A 183 12.25 3.46 5.71
C LEU A 183 10.84 3.60 6.31
N ASP A 184 10.11 2.51 6.41
CA ASP A 184 8.77 2.44 6.97
C ASP A 184 8.58 1.12 7.71
N PRO A 185 8.69 1.10 9.05
CA PRO A 185 8.49 -0.12 9.85
C PRO A 185 7.09 -0.75 9.68
N THR A 186 6.11 0.02 9.21
CA THR A 186 4.73 -0.44 9.05
C THR A 186 4.40 -0.92 7.64
N ILE A 187 5.39 -0.94 6.73
CA ILE A 187 5.19 -1.21 5.29
C ILE A 187 4.47 -2.54 5.00
N PHE A 188 4.63 -3.53 5.86
CA PHE A 188 3.99 -4.84 5.75
C PHE A 188 2.76 -5.00 6.66
N ASP A 189 2.34 -3.96 7.38
CA ASP A 189 1.11 -4.00 8.19
C ASP A 189 -0.11 -3.98 7.27
N GLN A 190 -1.14 -4.79 7.60
CA GLN A 190 -2.33 -4.99 6.74
C GLN A 190 -3.12 -3.70 6.44
N HIS A 191 -2.88 -2.63 7.17
CA HIS A 191 -3.55 -1.34 7.02
C HIS A 191 -2.81 -0.38 6.07
N ASN A 192 -1.61 -0.75 5.63
CA ASN A 192 -0.83 0.10 4.73
C ASN A 192 -1.36 -0.05 3.29
N ARG A 193 -2.11 0.94 2.80
CA ARG A 193 -2.74 0.98 1.48
C ARG A 193 -1.78 1.20 0.31
N SER A 194 -0.50 1.22 0.58
CA SER A 194 0.56 1.41 -0.40
C SER A 194 0.80 0.12 -1.18
N GLY A 195 0.33 -0.02 -2.38
CA GLY A 195 0.60 -1.05 -3.44
C GLY A 195 1.17 -2.44 -3.10
N SER A 196 1.84 -2.57 -1.95
CA SER A 196 2.50 -3.79 -1.47
C SER A 196 1.52 -4.94 -1.15
N ILE A 197 0.30 -4.63 -0.65
CA ILE A 197 -0.70 -5.66 -0.26
C ILE A 197 -1.13 -6.53 -1.45
N VAL A 198 -1.18 -5.95 -2.64
CA VAL A 198 -1.58 -6.70 -3.86
C VAL A 198 -0.54 -7.76 -4.19
N LEU A 199 0.74 -7.46 -3.97
CA LEU A 199 1.83 -8.40 -4.23
C LEU A 199 1.92 -9.48 -3.15
N GLU A 200 1.68 -9.15 -1.87
CA GLU A 200 1.65 -10.12 -0.77
C GLU A 200 0.63 -11.24 -1.01
N ARG A 201 -0.57 -10.90 -1.50
CA ARG A 201 -1.62 -11.89 -1.80
C ARG A 201 -1.23 -12.91 -2.87
N SER A 202 -0.22 -12.61 -3.68
CA SER A 202 0.26 -13.48 -4.76
C SER A 202 1.41 -14.40 -4.34
N VAL A 203 1.90 -14.32 -3.10
CA VAL A 203 2.99 -15.15 -2.57
C VAL A 203 2.54 -16.60 -2.46
N GLN A 204 3.27 -17.51 -3.12
CA GLN A 204 2.95 -18.95 -3.15
C GLN A 204 3.41 -19.67 -1.87
N ASP A 205 4.59 -19.33 -1.35
CA ASP A 205 5.14 -19.90 -0.10
C ASP A 205 5.01 -18.86 1.02
N ARG A 206 3.86 -18.87 1.67
CA ARG A 206 3.53 -17.92 2.74
C ARG A 206 4.36 -18.16 3.99
N GLY A 207 4.63 -19.42 4.30
CA GLY A 207 5.45 -19.78 5.47
C GLY A 207 6.86 -19.22 5.37
N ALA A 208 7.53 -19.42 4.22
CA ALA A 208 8.83 -18.82 3.96
C ALA A 208 8.77 -17.30 3.97
N PHE A 209 7.77 -16.70 3.34
CA PHE A 209 7.58 -15.25 3.32
C PHE A 209 7.50 -14.66 4.73
N TYR A 210 6.63 -15.20 5.58
CA TYR A 210 6.48 -14.74 6.95
C TYR A 210 7.76 -14.95 7.78
N PHE A 211 8.45 -16.06 7.59
CA PHE A 211 9.72 -16.30 8.26
C PHE A 211 10.79 -15.29 7.87
N PHE A 212 10.90 -14.95 6.58
CA PHE A 212 11.83 -13.93 6.12
C PHE A 212 11.47 -12.53 6.60
N LEU A 213 10.17 -12.20 6.72
CA LEU A 213 9.75 -10.96 7.37
C LEU A 213 10.14 -10.95 8.86
N ALA A 214 9.91 -12.05 9.57
CA ALA A 214 10.35 -12.18 10.95
C ALA A 214 11.85 -11.94 11.10
N LYS A 215 12.67 -12.50 10.20
CA LYS A 215 14.13 -12.25 10.17
C LYS A 215 14.43 -10.75 9.95
N THR A 216 13.72 -10.11 9.03
CA THR A 216 13.91 -8.68 8.73
C THR A 216 13.61 -7.82 9.98
N TYR A 217 12.49 -8.07 10.64
CA TYR A 217 12.13 -7.35 11.88
C TYR A 217 13.06 -7.72 13.05
N GLY A 218 13.52 -8.98 13.11
CA GLY A 218 14.53 -9.41 14.07
C GLY A 218 15.84 -8.63 13.93
N GLN A 219 16.32 -8.40 12.72
CA GLN A 219 17.54 -7.63 12.43
C GLN A 219 17.42 -6.16 12.86
N VAL A 220 16.26 -5.53 12.68
CA VAL A 220 16.03 -4.14 13.11
C VAL A 220 15.63 -4.02 14.59
N GLY A 221 15.50 -5.15 15.31
CA GLY A 221 15.20 -5.19 16.74
C GLY A 221 13.74 -5.00 17.12
N ASP A 222 12.81 -5.03 16.15
CA ASP A 222 11.36 -4.97 16.38
C ASP A 222 10.84 -6.35 16.81
N ALA A 223 10.81 -6.56 18.13
CA ALA A 223 10.41 -7.84 18.71
C ALA A 223 8.94 -8.18 18.49
N ASP A 224 8.07 -7.18 18.49
CA ASP A 224 6.62 -7.40 18.38
C ASP A 224 6.25 -7.86 16.96
N ARG A 225 6.76 -7.18 15.92
CA ARG A 225 6.54 -7.60 14.55
C ARG A 225 7.29 -8.89 14.20
N CYS A 226 8.50 -9.06 14.75
CA CYS A 226 9.23 -10.33 14.62
C CYS A 226 8.39 -11.49 15.14
N LEU A 227 7.85 -11.39 16.35
CA LEU A 227 6.99 -12.42 16.96
C LEU A 227 5.70 -12.65 16.17
N LEU A 228 5.05 -11.58 15.70
CA LEU A 228 3.86 -11.67 14.85
C LEU A 228 4.13 -12.54 13.61
N TYR A 229 5.24 -12.28 12.92
CA TYR A 229 5.57 -13.00 11.68
C TYR A 229 6.15 -14.39 11.94
N LEU A 230 6.83 -14.63 13.07
CA LEU A 230 7.20 -15.99 13.52
C LEU A 230 5.96 -16.84 13.78
N THR A 231 4.95 -16.26 14.45
CA THR A 231 3.68 -16.96 14.70
C THR A 231 3.00 -17.33 13.40
N LYS A 232 2.88 -16.39 12.47
CA LYS A 232 2.31 -16.66 11.13
C LYS A 232 3.11 -17.72 10.37
N ALA A 233 4.44 -17.70 10.44
CA ALA A 233 5.28 -18.70 9.78
C ALA A 233 5.10 -20.11 10.38
N ARG A 234 4.95 -20.20 11.72
CA ARG A 234 4.63 -21.47 12.40
C ARG A 234 3.26 -21.98 11.97
N ASP A 235 2.25 -21.12 11.94
CA ASP A 235 0.87 -21.48 11.60
C ASP A 235 0.76 -21.94 10.12
N GLU A 236 1.63 -21.45 9.24
CA GLU A 236 1.81 -21.92 7.85
C GLU A 236 2.76 -23.13 7.77
N HIS A 237 3.13 -23.76 8.90
CA HIS A 237 3.97 -24.94 9.00
C HIS A 237 5.34 -24.79 8.29
N TYR A 238 5.98 -23.62 8.40
CA TYR A 238 7.28 -23.41 7.78
C TYR A 238 8.33 -24.38 8.34
N LYS A 239 8.91 -25.20 7.47
CA LYS A 239 9.76 -26.33 7.84
C LYS A 239 11.02 -25.94 8.63
N ASP A 240 11.61 -24.79 8.33
CA ASP A 240 12.85 -24.33 8.92
C ASP A 240 12.63 -23.37 10.12
N ILE A 241 11.43 -23.36 10.72
CA ILE A 241 11.06 -22.46 11.83
C ILE A 241 12.02 -22.58 13.03
N LEU A 242 12.56 -23.78 13.28
CA LEU A 242 13.50 -24.03 14.37
C LEU A 242 14.83 -23.29 14.23
N SER A 243 15.18 -22.83 13.02
CA SER A 243 16.40 -22.06 12.79
C SER A 243 16.39 -20.71 13.55
N VAL A 244 15.22 -20.24 14.01
CA VAL A 244 15.11 -19.05 14.89
C VAL A 244 15.99 -19.14 16.14
N LYS A 245 16.27 -20.38 16.62
CA LYS A 245 17.11 -20.62 17.81
C LYS A 245 18.56 -20.21 17.61
N THR A 246 19.07 -20.30 16.40
CA THR A 246 20.50 -20.11 16.08
C THR A 246 20.79 -19.00 15.08
N ASP A 247 19.83 -18.64 14.22
CA ASP A 247 20.02 -17.65 13.16
C ASP A 247 20.37 -16.27 13.73
N PRO A 248 21.52 -15.67 13.32
CA PRO A 248 21.96 -14.37 13.80
C PRO A 248 20.96 -13.22 13.61
N ALA A 249 20.08 -13.33 12.62
CA ALA A 249 19.04 -12.31 12.36
C ALA A 249 18.11 -12.07 13.56
N PHE A 250 17.93 -13.09 14.42
CA PHE A 250 17.10 -12.97 15.61
C PHE A 250 17.87 -12.60 16.88
N ALA A 251 19.20 -12.47 16.82
CA ALA A 251 20.01 -12.15 18.00
C ALA A 251 19.54 -10.90 18.76
N PRO A 252 19.14 -9.78 18.11
CA PRO A 252 18.69 -8.60 18.83
C PRO A 252 17.38 -8.80 19.61
N VAL A 253 16.50 -9.69 19.15
CA VAL A 253 15.16 -9.89 19.72
C VAL A 253 15.05 -11.17 20.57
N ARG A 254 15.93 -12.14 20.39
CA ARG A 254 15.93 -13.42 21.11
C ARG A 254 15.90 -13.28 22.64
N PRO A 255 16.56 -12.30 23.29
CA PRO A 255 16.50 -12.10 24.73
C PRO A 255 15.14 -11.58 25.24
N LYS A 256 14.28 -11.07 24.36
CA LYS A 256 12.97 -10.52 24.74
C LYS A 256 12.05 -11.63 25.26
N PRO A 257 11.35 -11.42 26.39
CA PRO A 257 10.57 -12.50 27.06
C PRO A 257 9.61 -13.23 26.13
N ALA A 258 8.77 -12.50 25.40
CA ALA A 258 7.76 -13.09 24.51
C ALA A 258 8.37 -13.87 23.34
N VAL A 259 9.51 -13.40 22.78
CA VAL A 259 10.23 -14.12 21.71
C VAL A 259 10.87 -15.38 22.26
N ARG A 260 11.45 -15.32 23.47
CA ARG A 260 12.03 -16.49 24.17
C ARG A 260 10.96 -17.54 24.43
N GLU A 261 9.84 -17.16 25.00
CA GLU A 261 8.70 -18.06 25.27
C GLU A 261 8.22 -18.76 23.99
N PHE A 262 8.08 -17.99 22.89
CA PHE A 262 7.77 -18.54 21.58
C PHE A 262 8.78 -19.59 21.13
N ILE A 263 10.09 -19.30 21.24
CA ILE A 263 11.19 -20.19 20.84
C ILE A 263 11.22 -21.46 21.70
N ASP A 264 10.99 -21.34 23.00
CA ASP A 264 10.99 -22.48 23.95
C ASP A 264 9.79 -23.39 23.69
N GLY A 265 8.65 -22.84 23.27
CA GLY A 265 7.46 -23.59 22.86
C GLY A 265 7.53 -24.29 21.51
N LEU A 266 8.59 -24.04 20.70
CA LEU A 266 8.75 -24.74 19.43
C LEU A 266 9.22 -26.18 19.62
N THR A 267 8.35 -27.14 19.29
CA THR A 267 8.68 -28.57 19.23
C THR A 267 9.18 -28.95 17.85
N PRO A 268 10.11 -29.94 17.74
CA PRO A 268 10.48 -30.52 16.44
C PRO A 268 9.26 -31.11 15.73
N PRO A 269 9.15 -31.02 14.40
CA PRO A 269 7.98 -31.52 13.65
C PRO A 269 7.72 -33.02 13.77
N ASN A 270 8.58 -33.77 14.43
CA ASN A 270 8.48 -35.23 14.70
C ASN A 270 8.71 -35.56 16.19
N GLY A 271 8.48 -34.63 17.11
CA GLY A 271 8.49 -34.96 18.54
C GLY A 271 7.25 -35.77 18.94
N PRO A 272 7.35 -36.70 19.94
CA PRO A 272 6.20 -37.47 20.39
C PRO A 272 5.08 -36.53 20.83
N ASN A 273 3.88 -36.82 20.32
CA ASN A 273 2.68 -36.10 20.67
C ASN A 273 2.46 -36.18 22.21
N PRO A 274 2.44 -35.06 22.96
CA PRO A 274 2.28 -35.12 24.42
C PRO A 274 0.95 -35.73 24.90
N SER A 275 0.01 -36.01 23.99
CA SER A 275 -1.27 -36.66 24.32
C SER A 275 -1.16 -38.21 24.43
N SER A 276 0.01 -38.84 24.17
CA SER A 276 0.20 -40.29 24.30
C SER A 276 0.84 -40.69 25.64
N ALA A 277 1.04 -39.82 26.59
CA ALA A 277 1.62 -40.09 27.90
C ALA A 277 0.58 -40.13 29.06
N ALA A 278 -0.70 -40.21 28.75
CA ALA A 278 -1.79 -40.29 29.70
C ALA A 278 -2.72 -41.47 29.34
N GLU A 279 -2.18 -42.71 29.37
CA GLU A 279 -2.92 -43.96 29.60
C GLU A 279 -2.14 -44.84 30.57
#